data_d7556527eb0181d9feca243cb9ef078a
#
_entry.id   d7556527eb0181d9feca243cb9ef078a
#
_cell.length_a   1.000
_cell.length_b   1.000
_cell.length_c   1.000
_cell.angle_alpha   90.00
_cell.angle_beta   90.00
_cell.angle_gamma   90.00
#
_symmetry.space_group_name_H-M   'P 1'
#
loop_
_entity.id
_entity.type
_entity.pdbx_description
1 polymer ?
#
loop_
_entity_poly.entity_id
_entity_poly.type
_entity_poly.pdbx_seq_one_letter_code
_entity_poly.pdbx_strand_id
1 'polypeptide(L)'
;MSEFHHVSVLLEECLEALHIRPDGIYVDGTLGGAGHSSQIVKRLTTGLHIGIDRDRVALQAASERLAPYMDRVKLVHSNFSQLDEVLDSLNIEAVDGILLDLGVSSPQLDDSSRGFSYMADAPLDMRMNAQDSLSAYEVVNTWSQEELRKILFEYGEERYAPQIAGAIVRRRETKPIESTLELVDVIRSAMPPQALREKQHPAKRSFQAIRIAVNDELGAVRRVMEVAIPRLRKGGRLAVITFHSLEDRIVKNAMLEAAKGCTCPPSFPVCVCGNQPKVKILTKKPIVSGSEELDRNPRARSAKLRVCEKL
;
A
#
# COMPACT_ATOMS: atom_id res chain seq x y z
N MET A 1 17.48 -6.67 25.09
CA MET A 1 16.34 -6.36 24.20
C MET A 1 16.96 -5.70 22.96
N SER A 2 17.01 -6.39 21.83
CA SER A 2 17.49 -5.78 20.58
C SER A 2 16.44 -4.77 20.14
N GLU A 3 16.76 -3.49 20.15
CA GLU A 3 15.97 -2.47 19.46
C GLU A 3 15.93 -2.86 17.99
N PHE A 4 14.79 -3.36 17.55
CA PHE A 4 14.52 -3.60 16.14
C PHE A 4 14.38 -2.22 15.48
N HIS A 5 15.47 -1.69 14.96
CA HIS A 5 15.43 -0.48 14.14
C HIS A 5 14.71 -0.81 12.83
N HIS A 6 13.45 -0.44 12.77
CA HIS A 6 12.68 -0.48 11.53
C HIS A 6 13.36 0.41 10.50
N VAL A 7 13.95 -0.19 9.49
CA VAL A 7 14.53 0.52 8.33
C VAL A 7 13.43 0.66 7.29
N SER A 8 13.13 1.90 6.89
CA SER A 8 12.17 2.16 5.82
C SER A 8 12.68 1.60 4.49
N VAL A 9 11.78 1.01 3.72
CA VAL A 9 12.11 0.37 2.45
C VAL A 9 12.45 1.43 1.40
N LEU A 10 13.56 1.22 0.64
CA LEU A 10 14.00 2.14 -0.43
C LEU A 10 14.09 3.60 0.04
N LEU A 11 14.59 3.83 1.27
CA LEU A 11 14.57 5.14 1.91
C LEU A 11 15.31 6.19 1.09
N GLU A 12 16.56 5.95 0.75
CA GLU A 12 17.39 6.92 0.03
C GLU A 12 16.85 7.16 -1.39
N GLU A 13 16.39 6.10 -2.06
CA GLU A 13 15.78 6.19 -3.38
C GLU A 13 14.50 7.03 -3.37
N CYS A 14 13.70 6.94 -2.31
CA CYS A 14 12.50 7.78 -2.14
C CYS A 14 12.87 9.25 -1.90
N LEU A 15 13.87 9.51 -1.07
CA LEU A 15 14.31 10.88 -0.78
C LEU A 15 14.91 11.57 -2.03
N GLU A 16 15.71 10.84 -2.82
CA GLU A 16 16.21 11.31 -4.11
C GLU A 16 15.08 11.52 -5.12
N ALA A 17 14.16 10.57 -5.19
CA ALA A 17 13.01 10.63 -6.09
C ALA A 17 12.13 11.85 -5.83
N LEU A 18 11.85 12.15 -4.56
CA LEU A 18 11.02 13.30 -4.16
C LEU A 18 11.68 14.65 -4.46
N HIS A 19 13.01 14.71 -4.61
CA HIS A 19 13.75 15.94 -4.86
C HIS A 19 13.37 17.07 -3.90
N ILE A 20 13.55 16.81 -2.59
CA ILE A 20 13.00 17.62 -1.51
C ILE A 20 13.61 19.02 -1.52
N ARG A 21 12.73 20.04 -1.62
CA ARG A 21 13.08 21.45 -1.45
C ARG A 21 12.81 21.89 -0.01
N PRO A 22 13.67 22.73 0.60
CA PRO A 22 13.54 23.13 1.99
C PRO A 22 12.24 23.90 2.33
N ASP A 23 11.62 24.54 1.34
CA ASP A 23 10.40 25.32 1.43
C ASP A 23 9.15 24.62 0.88
N GLY A 24 9.29 23.36 0.40
CA GLY A 24 8.23 22.60 -0.26
C GLY A 24 7.20 22.00 0.69
N ILE A 25 6.08 21.57 0.13
CA ILE A 25 5.01 20.84 0.82
C ILE A 25 5.05 19.37 0.39
N TYR A 26 5.20 18.47 1.34
CA TYR A 26 5.29 17.04 1.07
C TYR A 26 4.25 16.25 1.85
N VAL A 27 3.66 15.26 1.19
CA VAL A 27 2.70 14.32 1.78
C VAL A 27 3.31 12.93 1.84
N ASP A 28 3.24 12.31 3.00
CA ASP A 28 3.39 10.87 3.17
C ASP A 28 2.00 10.29 3.45
N GLY A 29 1.40 9.62 2.45
CA GLY A 29 0.05 9.08 2.56
C GLY A 29 -0.01 7.76 3.33
N THR A 30 1.14 7.21 3.72
CA THR A 30 1.31 5.92 4.38
C THR A 30 2.32 6.04 5.52
N LEU A 31 2.04 6.96 6.43
CA LEU A 31 2.97 7.46 7.46
C LEU A 31 3.64 6.36 8.28
N GLY A 32 2.87 5.32 8.69
CA GLY A 32 3.35 4.25 9.54
C GLY A 32 4.08 4.77 10.78
N GLY A 33 5.25 4.21 11.07
CA GLY A 33 6.14 4.69 12.14
C GLY A 33 6.98 5.91 11.76
N ALA A 34 6.60 6.67 10.75
CA ALA A 34 7.26 7.89 10.26
C ALA A 34 8.73 7.72 9.86
N GLY A 35 9.10 6.58 9.31
CA GLY A 35 10.49 6.34 8.90
C GLY A 35 10.93 7.26 7.76
N HIS A 36 10.21 7.25 6.63
CA HIS A 36 10.42 8.17 5.52
C HIS A 36 10.18 9.63 5.95
N SER A 37 9.05 9.89 6.61
CA SER A 37 8.64 11.20 7.07
C SER A 37 9.69 11.89 7.93
N SER A 38 10.35 11.18 8.85
CA SER A 38 11.41 11.73 9.68
C SER A 38 12.61 12.24 8.89
N GLN A 39 12.91 11.62 7.76
CA GLN A 39 14.01 12.06 6.88
C GLN A 39 13.59 13.16 5.92
N ILE A 40 12.31 13.18 5.51
CA ILE A 40 11.74 14.29 4.73
C ILE A 40 11.76 15.58 5.56
N VAL A 41 11.23 15.54 6.79
CA VAL A 41 11.13 16.72 7.67
C VAL A 41 12.49 17.32 8.02
N LYS A 42 13.53 16.51 8.20
CA LYS A 42 14.90 17.00 8.42
C LYS A 42 15.45 17.85 7.29
N ARG A 43 14.92 17.70 6.06
CA ARG A 43 15.33 18.46 4.88
C ARG A 43 14.50 19.72 4.67
N LEU A 44 13.41 19.90 5.45
CA LEU A 44 12.56 21.08 5.41
C LEU A 44 13.07 22.16 6.39
N THR A 45 12.98 23.42 5.97
CA THR A 45 13.25 24.60 6.82
C THR A 45 11.97 25.40 7.07
N THR A 46 11.33 25.87 6.01
CA THR A 46 10.06 26.62 6.04
C THR A 46 8.91 25.85 5.40
N GLY A 47 9.20 24.68 4.82
CA GLY A 47 8.23 23.82 4.19
C GLY A 47 7.32 23.10 5.19
N LEU A 48 6.32 22.39 4.67
CA LEU A 48 5.34 21.66 5.45
C LEU A 48 5.36 20.16 5.09
N HIS A 49 5.27 19.31 6.10
CA HIS A 49 5.05 17.87 5.95
C HIS A 49 3.67 17.47 6.44
N ILE A 50 2.97 16.66 5.64
CA ILE A 50 1.65 16.12 5.97
C ILE A 50 1.78 14.61 6.00
N GLY A 51 1.57 14.02 7.17
CA GLY A 51 1.55 12.57 7.35
C GLY A 51 0.11 12.07 7.50
N ILE A 52 -0.29 11.13 6.66
CA ILE A 52 -1.62 10.51 6.69
C ILE A 52 -1.48 9.05 7.07
N ASP A 53 -2.27 8.58 8.02
CA ASP A 53 -2.43 7.16 8.29
C ASP A 53 -3.84 6.86 8.76
N ARG A 54 -4.33 5.66 8.44
CA ARG A 54 -5.62 5.14 8.90
C ARG A 54 -5.53 4.40 10.24
N ASP A 55 -4.30 4.08 10.69
CA ASP A 55 -4.01 3.41 11.95
C ASP A 55 -3.63 4.44 13.02
N ARG A 56 -4.44 4.56 14.07
CA ARG A 56 -4.16 5.47 15.20
C ARG A 56 -2.88 5.11 15.96
N VAL A 57 -2.52 3.84 15.99
CA VAL A 57 -1.28 3.39 16.65
C VAL A 57 -0.07 3.92 15.87
N ALA A 58 -0.14 3.88 14.53
CA ALA A 58 0.90 4.46 13.68
C ALA A 58 1.01 5.98 13.89
N LEU A 59 -0.12 6.70 13.94
CA LEU A 59 -0.12 8.14 14.18
C LEU A 59 0.47 8.52 15.54
N GLN A 60 0.19 7.74 16.59
CA GLN A 60 0.79 7.96 17.91
C GLN A 60 2.31 7.80 17.88
N ALA A 61 2.80 6.69 17.31
CA ALA A 61 4.23 6.44 17.17
C ALA A 61 4.93 7.51 16.30
N ALA A 62 4.27 7.95 15.22
CA ALA A 62 4.75 9.02 14.38
C ALA A 62 4.82 10.37 15.11
N SER A 63 3.82 10.70 15.92
CA SER A 63 3.79 11.92 16.74
C SER A 63 4.98 11.98 17.71
N GLU A 64 5.30 10.87 18.36
CA GLU A 64 6.45 10.77 19.24
C GLU A 64 7.77 10.94 18.49
N ARG A 65 7.91 10.25 17.33
CA ARG A 65 9.11 10.32 16.50
C ARG A 65 9.35 11.69 15.87
N LEU A 66 8.27 12.38 15.49
CA LEU A 66 8.31 13.69 14.83
C LEU A 66 8.19 14.86 15.81
N ALA A 67 8.12 14.60 17.12
CA ALA A 67 7.96 15.62 18.16
C ALA A 67 8.89 16.85 18.02
N PRO A 68 10.18 16.70 17.64
CA PRO A 68 11.07 17.86 17.44
C PRO A 68 10.71 18.76 16.26
N TYR A 69 9.79 18.34 15.38
CA TYR A 69 9.47 18.99 14.10
C TYR A 69 8.00 19.36 13.96
N MET A 70 7.22 19.32 15.05
CA MET A 70 5.75 19.52 15.00
C MET A 70 5.35 20.93 14.58
N ASP A 71 6.27 21.89 14.57
CA ASP A 71 6.08 23.22 14.01
C ASP A 71 5.80 23.21 12.50
N ARG A 72 6.29 22.18 11.80
CA ARG A 72 6.18 22.00 10.34
C ARG A 72 5.57 20.66 9.92
N VAL A 73 4.90 19.96 10.85
CA VAL A 73 4.24 18.68 10.59
C VAL A 73 2.75 18.76 10.88
N LYS A 74 1.93 18.18 10.01
CA LYS A 74 0.52 17.91 10.24
C LYS A 74 0.29 16.41 10.15
N LEU A 75 -0.26 15.82 11.20
CA LEU A 75 -0.65 14.40 11.24
C LEU A 75 -2.17 14.30 11.11
N VAL A 76 -2.63 13.48 10.16
CA VAL A 76 -4.05 13.37 9.83
C VAL A 76 -4.47 11.90 9.87
N HIS A 77 -5.49 11.61 10.71
CA HIS A 77 -6.12 10.30 10.73
C HIS A 77 -7.10 10.17 9.57
N SER A 78 -6.65 9.59 8.47
CA SER A 78 -7.43 9.38 7.26
C SER A 78 -6.83 8.25 6.42
N ASN A 79 -7.56 7.82 5.41
CA ASN A 79 -7.03 6.94 4.38
C ASN A 79 -6.38 7.80 3.27
N PHE A 80 -5.23 7.38 2.75
CA PHE A 80 -4.57 8.07 1.63
C PHE A 80 -5.47 8.22 0.40
N SER A 81 -6.49 7.37 0.25
CA SER A 81 -7.49 7.51 -0.83
C SER A 81 -8.33 8.78 -0.71
N GLN A 82 -8.34 9.41 0.46
CA GLN A 82 -9.01 10.69 0.75
C GLN A 82 -8.03 11.88 0.71
N LEU A 83 -6.94 11.76 -0.02
CA LEU A 83 -5.91 12.79 -0.13
C LEU A 83 -6.49 14.16 -0.50
N ASP A 84 -7.48 14.19 -1.39
CA ASP A 84 -8.16 15.41 -1.83
C ASP A 84 -8.83 16.12 -0.65
N GLU A 85 -9.65 15.38 0.11
CA GLU A 85 -10.37 15.89 1.27
C GLU A 85 -9.41 16.39 2.37
N VAL A 86 -8.30 15.66 2.57
CA VAL A 86 -7.26 16.04 3.54
C VAL A 86 -6.61 17.37 3.13
N LEU A 87 -6.19 17.53 1.88
CA LEU A 87 -5.57 18.75 1.39
C LEU A 87 -6.54 19.95 1.43
N ASP A 88 -7.79 19.73 1.05
CA ASP A 88 -8.84 20.76 1.10
C ASP A 88 -9.10 21.22 2.54
N SER A 89 -9.16 20.29 3.50
CA SER A 89 -9.34 20.61 4.93
C SER A 89 -8.20 21.47 5.51
N LEU A 90 -7.01 21.35 4.92
CA LEU A 90 -5.82 22.11 5.29
C LEU A 90 -5.64 23.40 4.45
N ASN A 91 -6.57 23.70 3.53
CA ASN A 91 -6.50 24.80 2.55
C ASN A 91 -5.24 24.74 1.68
N ILE A 92 -4.83 23.53 1.26
CA ILE A 92 -3.66 23.29 0.41
C ILE A 92 -4.14 22.85 -0.96
N GLU A 93 -3.95 23.69 -1.96
CA GLU A 93 -4.35 23.43 -3.34
C GLU A 93 -3.46 22.37 -4.01
N ALA A 94 -2.14 22.50 -3.83
CA ALA A 94 -1.17 21.61 -4.47
C ALA A 94 0.12 21.47 -3.63
N VAL A 95 0.82 20.34 -3.83
CA VAL A 95 2.01 19.92 -3.08
C VAL A 95 3.21 19.67 -4.00
N ASP A 96 4.41 19.69 -3.44
CA ASP A 96 5.67 19.51 -4.17
C ASP A 96 6.07 18.02 -4.28
N GLY A 97 5.55 17.18 -3.39
CA GLY A 97 5.78 15.75 -3.49
C GLY A 97 4.78 14.92 -2.68
N ILE A 98 4.52 13.72 -3.19
CA ILE A 98 3.66 12.73 -2.53
C ILE A 98 4.43 11.41 -2.51
N LEU A 99 4.53 10.81 -1.33
CA LEU A 99 5.03 9.46 -1.10
C LEU A 99 3.89 8.54 -0.70
N LEU A 100 3.85 7.36 -1.31
CA LEU A 100 2.96 6.27 -0.91
C LEU A 100 3.81 5.00 -0.76
N ASP A 101 3.93 4.47 0.45
CA ASP A 101 4.55 3.18 0.76
C ASP A 101 3.43 2.16 1.03
N LEU A 102 2.96 1.52 -0.05
CA LEU A 102 1.74 0.71 -0.01
C LEU A 102 1.94 -0.59 0.77
N GLY A 103 0.83 -1.15 1.24
CA GLY A 103 0.82 -2.43 1.94
C GLY A 103 0.71 -2.30 3.45
N VAL A 104 1.23 -3.28 4.16
CA VAL A 104 1.11 -3.43 5.62
C VAL A 104 2.33 -2.86 6.30
N SER A 105 2.14 -2.06 7.32
CA SER A 105 3.25 -1.54 8.12
C SER A 105 3.91 -2.66 8.95
N SER A 106 5.21 -2.48 9.27
CA SER A 106 5.91 -3.48 10.10
C SER A 106 5.28 -3.67 11.48
N PRO A 107 4.85 -2.63 12.20
CA PRO A 107 4.12 -2.83 13.46
C PRO A 107 2.86 -3.69 13.32
N GLN A 108 2.12 -3.57 12.21
CA GLN A 108 0.94 -4.40 11.95
C GLN A 108 1.30 -5.88 11.72
N LEU A 109 2.46 -6.16 11.12
CA LEU A 109 2.95 -7.53 10.93
C LEU A 109 3.59 -8.11 12.19
N ASP A 110 4.22 -7.28 13.02
CA ASP A 110 4.94 -7.69 14.22
C ASP A 110 4.00 -7.90 15.41
N ASP A 111 2.86 -7.19 15.44
CA ASP A 111 1.79 -7.44 16.40
C ASP A 111 0.93 -8.61 15.92
N SER A 112 1.25 -9.81 16.40
CA SER A 112 0.52 -11.03 16.04
C SER A 112 -0.98 -10.93 16.35
N SER A 113 -1.39 -10.17 17.37
CA SER A 113 -2.80 -10.03 17.76
C SER A 113 -3.69 -9.39 16.67
N ARG A 114 -3.08 -8.67 15.72
CA ARG A 114 -3.76 -8.04 14.60
C ARG A 114 -4.16 -9.02 13.47
N GLY A 115 -3.74 -10.27 13.51
CA GLY A 115 -4.13 -11.33 12.59
C GLY A 115 -3.59 -11.23 11.15
N PHE A 116 -2.59 -10.39 10.88
CA PHE A 116 -1.97 -10.27 9.55
C PHE A 116 -1.05 -11.43 9.20
N SER A 117 -0.52 -12.13 10.21
CA SER A 117 0.45 -13.20 10.03
C SER A 117 -0.23 -14.57 9.95
N TYR A 118 0.18 -15.38 8.98
CA TYR A 118 -0.16 -16.80 8.88
C TYR A 118 0.83 -17.70 9.64
N MET A 119 1.78 -17.14 10.38
CA MET A 119 2.82 -17.86 11.10
C MET A 119 2.57 -17.93 12.61
N ALA A 120 1.65 -17.14 13.12
CA ALA A 120 1.29 -17.08 14.54
C ALA A 120 -0.23 -17.20 14.69
N ASP A 121 -0.68 -17.83 15.77
CA ASP A 121 -2.10 -17.92 16.05
C ASP A 121 -2.64 -16.64 16.66
N ALA A 122 -3.72 -16.12 16.06
CA ALA A 122 -4.33 -14.85 16.43
C ALA A 122 -5.78 -14.80 15.94
N PRO A 123 -6.62 -13.92 16.47
CA PRO A 123 -7.94 -13.65 15.92
C PRO A 123 -7.88 -13.27 14.43
N LEU A 124 -8.88 -13.66 13.65
CA LEU A 124 -9.03 -13.29 12.24
C LEU A 124 -9.50 -11.84 12.12
N ASP A 125 -8.60 -10.87 12.32
CA ASP A 125 -8.92 -9.44 12.23
C ASP A 125 -8.49 -8.84 10.89
N MET A 126 -7.22 -8.66 10.63
CA MET A 126 -6.59 -8.06 9.45
C MET A 126 -7.01 -6.62 9.13
N ARG A 127 -7.73 -5.91 10.03
CA ARG A 127 -8.07 -4.51 9.81
C ARG A 127 -6.87 -3.60 10.04
N MET A 128 -6.57 -2.74 9.11
CA MET A 128 -5.56 -1.70 9.30
C MET A 128 -6.08 -0.60 10.23
N ASN A 129 -7.35 -0.22 10.10
CA ASN A 129 -8.05 0.61 11.07
C ASN A 129 -8.97 -0.27 11.93
N ALA A 130 -8.67 -0.38 13.22
CA ALA A 130 -9.44 -1.22 14.15
C ALA A 130 -10.92 -0.76 14.32
N GLN A 131 -11.28 0.44 13.86
CA GLN A 131 -12.65 0.96 13.92
C GLN A 131 -13.51 0.55 12.71
N ASP A 132 -12.90 -0.02 11.65
CA ASP A 132 -13.65 -0.50 10.49
C ASP A 132 -14.52 -1.71 10.90
N SER A 133 -15.70 -1.83 10.29
CA SER A 133 -16.64 -2.90 10.64
C SER A 133 -16.30 -4.25 10.02
N LEU A 134 -15.65 -4.26 8.84
CA LEU A 134 -15.32 -5.48 8.11
C LEU A 134 -13.97 -6.02 8.59
N SER A 135 -13.95 -7.21 9.19
CA SER A 135 -12.73 -7.94 9.55
C SER A 135 -12.54 -9.21 8.69
N ALA A 136 -11.39 -9.86 8.81
CA ALA A 136 -11.16 -11.15 8.16
C ALA A 136 -12.12 -12.23 8.67
N TYR A 137 -12.58 -12.13 9.92
CA TYR A 137 -13.59 -13.02 10.47
C TYR A 137 -14.91 -12.93 9.69
N GLU A 138 -15.44 -11.72 9.43
CA GLU A 138 -16.65 -11.53 8.64
C GLU A 138 -16.46 -12.03 7.21
N VAL A 139 -15.35 -11.69 6.56
CA VAL A 139 -15.06 -12.18 5.19
C VAL A 139 -15.08 -13.71 5.14
N VAL A 140 -14.38 -14.38 6.04
CA VAL A 140 -14.24 -15.83 6.04
C VAL A 140 -15.55 -16.54 6.44
N ASN A 141 -16.27 -15.98 7.42
CA ASN A 141 -17.43 -16.67 7.99
C ASN A 141 -18.77 -16.29 7.38
N THR A 142 -18.88 -15.14 6.68
CA THR A 142 -20.16 -14.67 6.17
C THR A 142 -20.27 -14.58 4.65
N TRP A 143 -19.15 -14.35 3.93
CA TRP A 143 -19.20 -14.17 2.48
C TRP A 143 -19.56 -15.50 1.79
N SER A 144 -20.25 -15.41 0.66
CA SER A 144 -20.62 -16.57 -0.15
C SER A 144 -19.36 -17.28 -0.71
N GLN A 145 -19.49 -18.52 -1.11
CA GLN A 145 -18.41 -19.27 -1.76
C GLN A 145 -17.91 -18.58 -3.02
N GLU A 146 -18.83 -17.96 -3.76
CA GLU A 146 -18.49 -17.23 -4.99
C GLU A 146 -17.68 -15.95 -4.72
N GLU A 147 -18.06 -15.18 -3.70
CA GLU A 147 -17.31 -13.99 -3.27
C GLU A 147 -15.90 -14.37 -2.77
N LEU A 148 -15.81 -15.41 -1.94
CA LEU A 148 -14.51 -15.93 -1.48
C LEU A 148 -13.64 -16.39 -2.65
N ARG A 149 -14.22 -17.18 -3.59
CA ARG A 149 -13.52 -17.64 -4.80
C ARG A 149 -13.00 -16.44 -5.60
N LYS A 150 -13.82 -15.40 -5.77
CA LYS A 150 -13.48 -14.21 -6.53
C LYS A 150 -12.28 -13.48 -5.93
N ILE A 151 -12.31 -13.17 -4.64
CA ILE A 151 -11.20 -12.47 -4.00
C ILE A 151 -9.92 -13.31 -3.98
N LEU A 152 -10.02 -14.61 -3.70
CA LEU A 152 -8.86 -15.52 -3.72
C LEU A 152 -8.20 -15.55 -5.10
N PHE A 153 -8.99 -15.56 -6.17
CA PHE A 153 -8.49 -15.55 -7.55
C PHE A 153 -7.97 -14.18 -7.97
N GLU A 154 -8.76 -13.11 -7.78
CA GLU A 154 -8.43 -11.76 -8.26
C GLU A 154 -7.35 -11.06 -7.42
N TYR A 155 -7.40 -11.20 -6.07
CA TYR A 155 -6.52 -10.49 -5.14
C TYR A 155 -5.34 -11.35 -4.67
N GLY A 156 -5.53 -12.67 -4.64
CA GLY A 156 -4.48 -13.62 -4.26
C GLY A 156 -3.70 -14.18 -5.44
N GLU A 157 -4.22 -14.06 -6.67
CA GLU A 157 -3.74 -14.81 -7.85
C GLU A 157 -3.61 -16.32 -7.49
N GLU A 158 -4.59 -16.82 -6.68
CA GLU A 158 -4.58 -18.18 -6.10
C GLU A 158 -5.18 -19.19 -7.07
N ARG A 159 -4.37 -20.17 -7.49
CA ARG A 159 -4.81 -21.20 -8.45
C ARG A 159 -5.87 -22.15 -7.87
N TYR A 160 -5.83 -22.36 -6.56
CA TYR A 160 -6.75 -23.26 -5.85
C TYR A 160 -7.93 -22.51 -5.22
N ALA A 161 -8.23 -21.32 -5.71
CA ALA A 161 -9.31 -20.46 -5.18
C ALA A 161 -10.66 -21.20 -5.05
N PRO A 162 -11.14 -21.99 -6.05
CA PRO A 162 -12.40 -22.73 -5.90
C PRO A 162 -12.37 -23.76 -4.77
N GLN A 163 -11.28 -24.51 -4.66
CA GLN A 163 -11.12 -25.57 -3.65
C GLN A 163 -11.05 -24.97 -2.24
N ILE A 164 -10.26 -23.89 -2.08
CA ILE A 164 -10.10 -23.17 -0.81
C ILE A 164 -11.42 -22.54 -0.38
N ALA A 165 -12.12 -21.82 -1.27
CA ALA A 165 -13.42 -21.23 -0.98
C ALA A 165 -14.44 -22.29 -0.54
N GLY A 166 -14.51 -23.43 -1.25
CA GLY A 166 -15.38 -24.53 -0.87
C GLY A 166 -14.99 -25.17 0.48
N ALA A 167 -13.70 -25.27 0.79
CA ALA A 167 -13.24 -25.79 2.08
C ALA A 167 -13.59 -24.84 3.24
N ILE A 168 -13.44 -23.53 3.06
CA ILE A 168 -13.83 -22.52 4.05
C ILE A 168 -15.32 -22.63 4.36
N VAL A 169 -16.17 -22.69 3.32
CA VAL A 169 -17.63 -22.78 3.49
C VAL A 169 -18.01 -24.05 4.24
N ARG A 170 -17.52 -25.21 3.82
CA ARG A 170 -17.78 -26.47 4.53
C ARG A 170 -17.29 -26.46 5.98
N ARG A 171 -16.13 -25.88 6.25
CA ARG A 171 -15.58 -25.86 7.61
C ARG A 171 -16.42 -25.01 8.55
N ARG A 172 -16.83 -23.81 8.12
CA ARG A 172 -17.64 -22.89 8.95
C ARG A 172 -19.07 -23.36 9.21
N GLU A 173 -19.62 -24.26 8.36
CA GLU A 173 -20.91 -24.93 8.63
C GLU A 173 -20.89 -25.77 9.91
N THR A 174 -19.72 -26.28 10.30
CA THR A 174 -19.56 -27.09 11.53
C THR A 174 -19.19 -26.19 12.72
N LYS A 175 -18.24 -25.30 12.54
CA LYS A 175 -17.77 -24.33 13.55
C LYS A 175 -17.16 -23.13 12.82
N PRO A 176 -17.46 -21.88 13.22
CA PRO A 176 -16.79 -20.71 12.69
C PRO A 176 -15.26 -20.83 12.75
N ILE A 177 -14.59 -20.24 11.78
CA ILE A 177 -13.13 -20.16 11.73
C ILE A 177 -12.74 -18.89 12.49
N GLU A 178 -12.11 -19.03 13.65
CA GLU A 178 -11.89 -17.92 14.59
C GLU A 178 -10.47 -17.40 14.55
N SER A 179 -9.50 -18.25 14.20
CA SER A 179 -8.09 -17.88 14.25
C SER A 179 -7.36 -18.04 12.92
N THR A 180 -6.22 -17.40 12.84
CA THR A 180 -5.32 -17.43 11.68
C THR A 180 -4.85 -18.84 11.38
N LEU A 181 -4.43 -19.61 12.39
CA LEU A 181 -3.95 -20.98 12.18
C LEU A 181 -5.09 -21.95 11.82
N GLU A 182 -6.31 -21.78 12.36
CA GLU A 182 -7.47 -22.52 11.88
C GLU A 182 -7.71 -22.30 10.37
N LEU A 183 -7.61 -21.04 9.91
CA LEU A 183 -7.72 -20.72 8.49
C LEU A 183 -6.58 -21.33 7.67
N VAL A 184 -5.34 -21.28 8.16
CA VAL A 184 -4.19 -21.95 7.51
C VAL A 184 -4.46 -23.43 7.32
N ASP A 185 -4.98 -24.12 8.32
CA ASP A 185 -5.28 -25.57 8.24
C ASP A 185 -6.36 -25.85 7.20
N VAL A 186 -7.40 -25.02 7.13
CA VAL A 186 -8.44 -25.13 6.09
C VAL A 186 -7.85 -24.94 4.70
N ILE A 187 -7.02 -23.93 4.50
CA ILE A 187 -6.36 -23.68 3.21
C ILE A 187 -5.50 -24.88 2.80
N ARG A 188 -4.66 -25.37 3.72
CA ARG A 188 -3.77 -26.52 3.47
C ARG A 188 -4.54 -27.78 3.11
N SER A 189 -5.66 -28.03 3.78
CA SER A 189 -6.50 -29.21 3.51
C SER A 189 -7.13 -29.21 2.11
N ALA A 190 -7.29 -28.01 1.52
CA ALA A 190 -7.85 -27.82 0.18
C ALA A 190 -6.83 -27.91 -0.95
N MET A 191 -5.54 -27.92 -0.62
CA MET A 191 -4.46 -27.89 -1.61
C MET A 191 -3.87 -29.29 -1.86
N PRO A 192 -3.45 -29.60 -3.12
CA PRO A 192 -2.79 -30.86 -3.41
C PRO A 192 -1.39 -30.93 -2.78
N PRO A 193 -0.87 -32.13 -2.45
CA PRO A 193 0.43 -32.31 -1.82
C PRO A 193 1.60 -31.64 -2.56
N GLN A 194 1.52 -31.53 -3.88
CA GLN A 194 2.54 -30.87 -4.68
C GLN A 194 2.61 -29.38 -4.40
N ALA A 195 1.47 -28.71 -4.26
CA ALA A 195 1.41 -27.27 -3.93
C ALA A 195 1.94 -26.97 -2.52
N LEU A 196 1.77 -27.90 -1.57
CA LEU A 196 2.28 -27.77 -0.21
C LEU A 196 3.81 -27.81 -0.10
N ARG A 197 4.50 -28.30 -1.16
CA ARG A 197 5.96 -28.38 -1.25
C ARG A 197 6.60 -27.15 -1.93
N GLU A 198 5.80 -26.20 -2.39
CA GLU A 198 6.33 -24.95 -2.98
C GLU A 198 7.11 -24.13 -1.94
N LYS A 199 8.08 -23.30 -2.40
CA LYS A 199 8.87 -22.44 -1.51
C LYS A 199 8.02 -21.46 -0.72
N GLN A 200 6.92 -21.01 -1.29
CA GLN A 200 6.01 -20.07 -0.64
C GLN A 200 5.08 -20.80 0.32
N HIS A 201 4.82 -20.16 1.46
CA HIS A 201 3.83 -20.70 2.41
C HIS A 201 2.46 -20.82 1.72
N PRO A 202 1.74 -21.96 1.85
CA PRO A 202 0.48 -22.22 1.15
C PRO A 202 -0.59 -21.15 1.38
N ALA A 203 -0.69 -20.61 2.61
CA ALA A 203 -1.68 -19.61 2.95
C ALA A 203 -1.32 -18.18 2.50
N LYS A 204 -0.10 -17.90 2.01
CA LYS A 204 0.36 -16.53 1.70
C LYS A 204 -0.60 -15.78 0.77
N ARG A 205 -1.01 -16.41 -0.32
CA ARG A 205 -1.88 -15.79 -1.33
C ARG A 205 -3.28 -15.57 -0.81
N SER A 206 -3.81 -16.53 -0.08
CA SER A 206 -5.15 -16.42 0.52
C SER A 206 -5.20 -15.34 1.60
N PHE A 207 -4.18 -15.24 2.45
CA PHE A 207 -4.08 -14.15 3.43
C PHE A 207 -3.96 -12.79 2.77
N GLN A 208 -3.15 -12.65 1.71
CA GLN A 208 -3.08 -11.44 0.91
C GLN A 208 -4.46 -11.08 0.33
N ALA A 209 -5.19 -12.04 -0.23
CA ALA A 209 -6.50 -11.80 -0.81
C ALA A 209 -7.52 -11.30 0.20
N ILE A 210 -7.59 -11.94 1.37
CA ILE A 210 -8.50 -11.56 2.45
C ILE A 210 -8.12 -10.18 2.99
N ARG A 211 -6.84 -9.91 3.22
CA ARG A 211 -6.35 -8.61 3.68
C ARG A 211 -6.72 -7.48 2.72
N ILE A 212 -6.50 -7.69 1.43
CA ILE A 212 -6.87 -6.72 0.39
C ILE A 212 -8.37 -6.47 0.41
N ALA A 213 -9.19 -7.51 0.58
CA ALA A 213 -10.65 -7.37 0.63
C ALA A 213 -11.12 -6.62 1.88
N VAL A 214 -10.57 -6.98 3.06
CA VAL A 214 -10.89 -6.33 4.35
C VAL A 214 -10.61 -4.83 4.31
N ASN A 215 -9.49 -4.44 3.68
CA ASN A 215 -8.98 -3.06 3.74
C ASN A 215 -9.25 -2.26 2.47
N ASP A 216 -9.92 -2.82 1.46
CA ASP A 216 -10.13 -2.21 0.12
C ASP A 216 -8.82 -1.62 -0.46
N GLU A 217 -7.69 -2.34 -0.29
CA GLU A 217 -6.35 -1.82 -0.64
C GLU A 217 -6.27 -1.39 -2.10
N LEU A 218 -6.70 -2.24 -3.04
CA LEU A 218 -6.62 -1.94 -4.46
C LEU A 218 -7.59 -0.83 -4.89
N GLY A 219 -8.76 -0.72 -4.24
CA GLY A 219 -9.69 0.38 -4.45
C GLY A 219 -9.09 1.70 -3.99
N ALA A 220 -8.47 1.72 -2.81
CA ALA A 220 -7.79 2.89 -2.28
C ALA A 220 -6.65 3.36 -3.20
N VAL A 221 -5.84 2.41 -3.73
CA VAL A 221 -4.76 2.75 -4.69
C VAL A 221 -5.32 3.36 -5.98
N ARG A 222 -6.43 2.84 -6.53
CA ARG A 222 -7.04 3.45 -7.72
C ARG A 222 -7.48 4.88 -7.44
N ARG A 223 -8.22 5.10 -6.33
CA ARG A 223 -8.71 6.44 -5.96
C ARG A 223 -7.58 7.44 -5.77
N VAL A 224 -6.52 7.08 -5.02
CA VAL A 224 -5.41 8.02 -4.81
C VAL A 224 -4.67 8.35 -6.10
N MET A 225 -4.53 7.39 -7.03
CA MET A 225 -3.88 7.67 -8.32
C MET A 225 -4.65 8.66 -9.19
N GLU A 226 -5.98 8.76 -9.03
CA GLU A 226 -6.82 9.73 -9.73
C GLU A 226 -6.61 11.16 -9.22
N VAL A 227 -6.34 11.32 -7.91
CA VAL A 227 -6.23 12.63 -7.26
C VAL A 227 -4.80 13.09 -7.02
N ALA A 228 -3.84 12.18 -6.81
CA ALA A 228 -2.47 12.54 -6.46
C ALA A 228 -1.78 13.37 -7.55
N ILE A 229 -1.90 12.96 -8.82
CA ILE A 229 -1.27 13.68 -9.95
C ILE A 229 -1.86 15.09 -10.14
N PRO A 230 -3.20 15.30 -10.14
CA PRO A 230 -3.77 16.66 -10.14
C PRO A 230 -3.25 17.55 -9.03
N ARG A 231 -3.11 17.04 -7.81
CA ARG A 231 -2.67 17.79 -6.62
C ARG A 231 -1.15 18.06 -6.56
N LEU A 232 -0.37 17.62 -7.53
CA LEU A 232 1.03 18.02 -7.64
C LEU A 232 1.15 19.41 -8.28
N ARG A 233 2.08 20.21 -7.78
CA ARG A 233 2.59 21.39 -8.47
C ARG A 233 3.39 20.98 -9.70
N LYS A 234 3.56 21.90 -10.65
CA LYS A 234 4.48 21.70 -11.77
C LYS A 234 5.89 21.42 -11.25
N GLY A 235 6.52 20.34 -11.75
CA GLY A 235 7.79 19.82 -11.25
C GLY A 235 7.69 19.01 -9.94
N GLY A 236 6.49 18.92 -9.35
CA GLY A 236 6.23 18.08 -8.18
C GLY A 236 6.24 16.58 -8.54
N ARG A 237 6.56 15.72 -7.57
CA ARG A 237 6.80 14.30 -7.83
C ARG A 237 5.90 13.40 -7.00
N LEU A 238 5.42 12.34 -7.65
CA LEU A 238 4.74 11.21 -7.01
C LEU A 238 5.68 10.02 -6.98
N ALA A 239 6.01 9.55 -5.79
CA ALA A 239 6.79 8.36 -5.53
C ALA A 239 5.91 7.29 -4.88
N VAL A 240 5.82 6.10 -5.47
CA VAL A 240 4.97 5.01 -4.97
C VAL A 240 5.76 3.72 -4.87
N ILE A 241 5.84 3.16 -3.65
CA ILE A 241 6.37 1.82 -3.40
C ILE A 241 5.21 0.84 -3.40
N THR A 242 5.37 -0.28 -4.10
CA THR A 242 4.40 -1.37 -4.18
C THR A 242 5.07 -2.68 -3.78
N PHE A 243 4.33 -3.63 -3.20
CA PHE A 243 4.87 -4.90 -2.71
C PHE A 243 4.34 -6.13 -3.44
N HIS A 244 3.31 -5.99 -4.27
CA HIS A 244 2.81 -7.08 -5.10
C HIS A 244 2.38 -6.62 -6.50
N SER A 245 2.18 -7.62 -7.38
CA SER A 245 1.90 -7.42 -8.81
C SER A 245 0.67 -6.57 -9.10
N LEU A 246 -0.38 -6.68 -8.29
CA LEU A 246 -1.65 -5.99 -8.51
C LEU A 246 -1.52 -4.49 -8.25
N GLU A 247 -0.88 -4.08 -7.13
CA GLU A 247 -0.56 -2.68 -6.84
C GLU A 247 0.30 -2.08 -7.94
N ASP A 248 1.42 -2.75 -8.28
CA ASP A 248 2.37 -2.29 -9.29
C ASP A 248 1.69 -2.08 -10.66
N ARG A 249 0.75 -2.96 -11.01
CA ARG A 249 -0.02 -2.85 -12.25
C ARG A 249 -0.92 -1.62 -12.26
N ILE A 250 -1.63 -1.33 -11.15
CA ILE A 250 -2.50 -0.16 -11.03
C ILE A 250 -1.67 1.12 -11.14
N VAL A 251 -0.62 1.25 -10.32
CA VAL A 251 0.27 2.43 -10.30
C VAL A 251 0.92 2.66 -11.67
N LYS A 252 1.50 1.61 -12.25
CA LYS A 252 2.11 1.67 -13.58
C LYS A 252 1.13 2.16 -14.63
N ASN A 253 -0.06 1.57 -14.68
CA ASN A 253 -1.04 1.92 -15.70
C ASN A 253 -1.56 3.35 -15.51
N ALA A 254 -1.81 3.80 -14.28
CA ALA A 254 -2.22 5.17 -14.01
C ALA A 254 -1.15 6.20 -14.41
N MET A 255 0.13 5.94 -14.09
CA MET A 255 1.24 6.81 -14.52
C MET A 255 1.41 6.82 -16.05
N LEU A 256 1.28 5.66 -16.72
CA LEU A 256 1.34 5.56 -18.18
C LEU A 256 0.20 6.33 -18.84
N GLU A 257 -1.02 6.21 -18.31
CA GLU A 257 -2.18 6.95 -18.83
C GLU A 257 -1.99 8.46 -18.69
N ALA A 258 -1.51 8.91 -17.53
CA ALA A 258 -1.23 10.32 -17.28
C ALA A 258 -0.06 10.88 -18.15
N ALA A 259 0.85 10.01 -18.58
CA ALA A 259 1.96 10.37 -19.46
C ALA A 259 1.61 10.33 -20.96
N LYS A 260 0.41 9.85 -21.31
CA LYS A 260 -0.03 9.85 -22.71
C LYS A 260 -0.20 11.26 -23.24
N GLY A 261 0.41 11.50 -24.41
CA GLY A 261 0.15 12.67 -25.21
C GLY A 261 -1.05 12.47 -26.14
N CYS A 262 -0.94 12.99 -27.33
CA CYS A 262 -1.96 12.88 -28.36
C CYS A 262 -2.41 11.42 -28.57
N THR A 263 -3.73 11.19 -28.59
CA THR A 263 -4.36 9.86 -28.82
C THR A 263 -5.02 9.77 -30.19
N CYS A 264 -4.84 10.77 -31.05
CA CYS A 264 -5.34 10.74 -32.43
C CYS A 264 -4.66 9.62 -33.25
N PRO A 265 -5.36 9.05 -34.22
CA PRO A 265 -4.73 8.14 -35.17
C PRO A 265 -3.52 8.80 -35.84
N PRO A 266 -2.41 8.05 -36.09
CA PRO A 266 -1.21 8.60 -36.75
C PRO A 266 -1.45 9.21 -38.13
N SER A 267 -2.54 8.83 -38.76
CA SER A 267 -2.96 9.34 -40.10
C SER A 267 -3.61 10.72 -40.05
N PHE A 268 -3.90 11.27 -38.87
CA PHE A 268 -4.52 12.59 -38.79
C PHE A 268 -3.46 13.68 -39.01
N PRO A 269 -3.70 14.64 -39.92
CA PRO A 269 -2.74 15.70 -40.22
C PRO A 269 -2.58 16.71 -39.06
N VAL A 270 -3.60 16.83 -38.21
CA VAL A 270 -3.61 17.75 -37.07
C VAL A 270 -4.22 17.07 -35.84
N CYS A 271 -3.67 17.31 -34.67
CA CYS A 271 -4.21 16.79 -33.42
C CYS A 271 -5.55 17.44 -33.10
N VAL A 272 -6.60 16.62 -32.95
CA VAL A 272 -7.96 17.05 -32.60
C VAL A 272 -8.39 16.61 -31.20
N CYS A 273 -7.62 15.74 -30.52
CA CYS A 273 -8.00 15.25 -29.18
C CYS A 273 -7.64 16.24 -28.05
N GLY A 274 -6.73 17.19 -28.28
CA GLY A 274 -6.28 18.15 -27.28
C GLY A 274 -5.55 17.51 -26.09
N ASN A 275 -5.33 16.18 -26.10
CA ASN A 275 -4.71 15.48 -24.98
C ASN A 275 -3.21 15.79 -24.91
N GLN A 276 -2.76 16.23 -23.75
CA GLN A 276 -1.36 16.49 -23.46
C GLN A 276 -0.90 15.61 -22.27
N PRO A 277 0.37 15.21 -22.26
CA PRO A 277 0.91 14.48 -21.13
C PRO A 277 0.87 15.34 -19.87
N LYS A 278 0.33 14.78 -18.80
CA LYS A 278 0.25 15.45 -17.48
C LYS A 278 1.51 15.23 -16.66
N VAL A 279 2.23 14.13 -16.92
CA VAL A 279 3.44 13.75 -16.21
C VAL A 279 4.52 13.23 -17.14
N LYS A 280 5.76 13.33 -16.67
CA LYS A 280 6.92 12.63 -17.20
C LYS A 280 7.23 11.45 -16.29
N ILE A 281 7.32 10.23 -16.84
CA ILE A 281 7.74 9.05 -16.09
C ILE A 281 9.24 9.11 -15.87
N LEU A 282 9.68 9.13 -14.63
CA LEU A 282 11.11 9.14 -14.26
C LEU A 282 11.67 7.71 -14.18
N THR A 283 10.86 6.73 -13.79
CA THR A 283 11.26 5.32 -13.67
C THR A 283 10.59 4.46 -14.74
N LYS A 284 11.23 4.28 -15.91
CA LYS A 284 10.73 3.36 -16.95
C LYS A 284 10.65 1.91 -16.45
N LYS A 285 11.67 1.47 -15.70
CA LYS A 285 11.66 0.25 -14.89
C LYS A 285 11.55 0.66 -13.43
N PRO A 286 10.85 -0.11 -12.57
CA PRO A 286 10.82 0.22 -11.16
C PRO A 286 12.22 0.13 -10.55
N ILE A 287 12.50 1.01 -9.58
CA ILE A 287 13.67 0.87 -8.71
C ILE A 287 13.35 -0.25 -7.72
N VAL A 288 14.30 -1.11 -7.46
CA VAL A 288 14.20 -2.25 -6.53
C VAL A 288 15.35 -2.21 -5.54
N SER A 289 15.14 -2.80 -4.38
CA SER A 289 16.14 -2.85 -3.31
C SER A 289 17.42 -3.55 -3.73
N GLY A 290 18.56 -2.93 -3.39
CA GLY A 290 19.86 -3.52 -3.59
C GLY A 290 20.16 -4.66 -2.60
N SER A 291 21.28 -5.40 -2.85
CA SER A 291 21.68 -6.53 -1.99
C SER A 291 21.89 -6.14 -0.54
N GLU A 292 22.53 -5.00 -0.28
CA GLU A 292 22.78 -4.51 1.08
C GLU A 292 21.50 -4.22 1.86
N GLU A 293 20.48 -3.69 1.20
CA GLU A 293 19.18 -3.47 1.82
C GLU A 293 18.48 -4.80 2.09
N LEU A 294 18.53 -5.75 1.15
CA LEU A 294 17.88 -7.06 1.29
C LEU A 294 18.49 -7.88 2.44
N ASP A 295 19.79 -7.75 2.70
CA ASP A 295 20.47 -8.40 3.81
C ASP A 295 19.98 -7.86 5.17
N ARG A 296 19.73 -6.54 5.25
CA ARG A 296 19.24 -5.86 6.45
C ARG A 296 17.72 -5.88 6.59
N ASN A 297 17.00 -5.85 5.48
CA ASN A 297 15.53 -5.78 5.44
C ASN A 297 14.95 -6.75 4.40
N PRO A 298 14.75 -8.04 4.74
CA PRO A 298 14.16 -9.02 3.82
C PRO A 298 12.76 -8.66 3.31
N ARG A 299 12.03 -7.77 4.02
CA ARG A 299 10.69 -7.26 3.60
C ARG A 299 10.76 -6.43 2.32
N ALA A 300 11.90 -5.82 2.04
CA ALA A 300 12.14 -5.03 0.83
C ALA A 300 12.23 -5.88 -0.46
N ARG A 301 12.30 -7.22 -0.36
CA ARG A 301 12.47 -8.13 -1.52
C ARG A 301 11.46 -7.92 -2.65
N SER A 302 10.22 -7.61 -2.32
CA SER A 302 9.15 -7.44 -3.31
C SER A 302 8.88 -5.98 -3.65
N ALA A 303 9.58 -5.05 -2.99
CA ALA A 303 9.39 -3.62 -3.16
C ALA A 303 9.75 -3.15 -4.57
N LYS A 304 8.93 -2.25 -5.10
CA LYS A 304 9.12 -1.61 -6.41
C LYS A 304 8.74 -0.15 -6.29
N LEU A 305 9.71 0.74 -6.43
CA LEU A 305 9.46 2.18 -6.44
C LEU A 305 9.21 2.66 -7.89
N ARG A 306 8.11 3.35 -8.08
CA ARG A 306 7.79 4.09 -9.32
C ARG A 306 7.64 5.57 -9.04
N VAL A 307 8.14 6.37 -10.00
CA VAL A 307 8.20 7.82 -9.86
C VAL A 307 7.76 8.50 -11.14
N CYS A 308 6.92 9.52 -11.02
CA CYS A 308 6.61 10.46 -12.08
C CYS A 308 6.67 11.91 -11.58
N GLU A 309 6.88 12.83 -12.52
CA GLU A 309 6.98 14.28 -12.28
C GLU A 309 5.89 15.00 -13.06
N LYS A 310 5.21 15.94 -12.43
CA LYS A 310 4.17 16.80 -13.03
C LYS A 310 4.78 17.76 -14.04
N LEU A 311 4.19 17.86 -15.24
CA LEU A 311 4.61 18.75 -16.32
C LEU A 311 3.99 20.15 -16.23
#